data_df4c84e54a1281f186071e51fb3a2083
#
_entry.id   df4c84e54a1281f186071e51fb3a2083
#
_cell.length_a   1.000
_cell.length_b   1.000
_cell.length_c   1.000
_cell.angle_alpha   90.00
_cell.angle_beta   90.00
_cell.angle_gamma   90.00
#
_symmetry.space_group_name_H-M   'P 1'
#
loop_
_entity.id
_entity.type
_entity.pdbx_description
1 polymer ?
#
loop_
_entity_poly.entity_id
_entity_poly.type
_entity_poly.pdbx_seq_one_letter_code
_entity_poly.pdbx_strand_id
1 'polypeptide(L)'
;ETITFAHSHGCHVELTTLVIPGINDSMEEMRDIIGFISSLDKRIPWHISRYYPNYRYGRPATDVKYLTQLHAEAMERLDFVYCGNVPSEAGGHDTICPSCHRTVIRRMGYATRIEKLKGSACASCGHELNIVR
;
A
#
# COMPACT_ATOMS: atom_id res chain seq x y z
N GLU A 1 -15.19 11.01 -6.07
CA GLU A 1 -15.21 12.46 -6.44
C GLU A 1 -14.03 13.20 -5.85
N THR A 2 -13.87 13.25 -4.52
CA THR A 2 -12.77 14.00 -3.83
C THR A 2 -11.38 13.52 -4.23
N ILE A 3 -11.13 12.21 -4.26
CA ILE A 3 -9.83 11.62 -4.62
C ILE A 3 -9.45 12.01 -6.06
N THR A 4 -10.39 11.84 -6.99
CA THR A 4 -10.19 12.18 -8.40
C THR A 4 -9.91 13.68 -8.58
N PHE A 5 -10.65 14.52 -7.87
CA PHE A 5 -10.44 15.97 -7.88
C PHE A 5 -9.05 16.35 -7.36
N ALA A 6 -8.66 15.86 -6.18
CA ALA A 6 -7.34 16.14 -5.60
C ALA A 6 -6.20 15.71 -6.55
N HIS A 7 -6.29 14.48 -7.07
CA HIS A 7 -5.29 13.96 -8.01
C HIS A 7 -5.19 14.80 -9.29
N SER A 8 -6.34 15.18 -9.90
CA SER A 8 -6.35 15.99 -11.13
C SER A 8 -5.81 17.41 -10.94
N HIS A 9 -5.74 17.90 -9.69
CA HIS A 9 -5.17 19.20 -9.33
C HIS A 9 -3.71 19.10 -8.85
N GLY A 10 -3.05 17.96 -9.08
CA GLY A 10 -1.62 17.76 -8.78
C GLY A 10 -1.30 17.56 -7.30
N CYS A 11 -2.30 17.27 -6.44
CA CYS A 11 -2.03 16.89 -5.07
C CYS A 11 -1.36 15.51 -5.02
N HIS A 12 -0.36 15.35 -4.15
CA HIS A 12 0.11 14.02 -3.78
C HIS A 12 -0.98 13.31 -2.98
N VAL A 13 -1.46 12.18 -3.50
CA VAL A 13 -2.55 11.41 -2.91
C VAL A 13 -2.01 10.07 -2.43
N GLU A 14 -2.28 9.71 -1.19
CA GLU A 14 -2.13 8.37 -0.64
C GLU A 14 -3.47 7.89 -0.07
N LEU A 15 -3.80 6.63 -0.23
CA LEU A 15 -5.06 6.06 0.23
C LEU A 15 -4.82 5.05 1.33
N THR A 16 -5.70 5.04 2.33
CA THR A 16 -5.64 4.06 3.44
C THR A 16 -6.99 3.37 3.60
N THR A 17 -6.97 2.06 3.68
CA THR A 17 -8.13 1.22 3.99
C THR A 17 -7.87 0.43 5.27
N LEU A 18 -8.67 0.66 6.32
CA LEU A 18 -8.71 -0.21 7.49
C LEU A 18 -9.62 -1.39 7.15
N VAL A 19 -9.05 -2.58 7.05
CA VAL A 19 -9.81 -3.80 6.71
C VAL A 19 -10.41 -4.39 7.98
N ILE A 20 -11.75 -4.42 8.05
CA ILE A 20 -12.50 -4.90 9.23
C ILE A 20 -13.30 -6.15 8.85
N PRO A 21 -13.03 -7.30 9.51
CA PRO A 21 -13.73 -8.55 9.21
C PRO A 21 -15.26 -8.44 9.27
N GLY A 22 -15.92 -8.89 8.19
CA GLY A 22 -17.38 -8.89 8.04
C GLY A 22 -17.98 -7.48 7.86
N ILE A 23 -17.20 -6.47 7.53
CA ILE A 23 -17.66 -5.12 7.21
C ILE A 23 -17.24 -4.75 5.78
N ASN A 24 -15.94 -4.76 5.51
CA ASN A 24 -15.35 -4.36 4.23
C ASN A 24 -14.16 -5.25 3.84
N ASP A 25 -14.25 -6.55 4.14
CA ASP A 25 -13.18 -7.52 3.86
C ASP A 25 -13.53 -8.49 2.72
N SER A 26 -14.56 -8.18 1.92
CA SER A 26 -14.83 -8.98 0.73
C SER A 26 -13.77 -8.74 -0.34
N MET A 27 -13.29 -9.82 -0.97
CA MET A 27 -12.31 -9.69 -2.07
C MET A 27 -12.89 -8.95 -3.28
N GLU A 28 -14.21 -8.95 -3.45
CA GLU A 28 -14.89 -8.19 -4.49
C GLU A 28 -14.72 -6.68 -4.27
N GLU A 29 -15.05 -6.18 -3.06
CA GLU A 29 -14.83 -4.76 -2.71
C GLU A 29 -13.35 -4.35 -2.82
N MET A 30 -12.43 -5.21 -2.40
CA MET A 30 -10.99 -4.93 -2.51
C MET A 30 -10.55 -4.81 -3.98
N ARG A 31 -11.09 -5.67 -4.87
CA ARG A 31 -10.83 -5.59 -6.31
C ARG A 31 -11.41 -4.33 -6.94
N ASP A 32 -12.58 -3.87 -6.47
CA ASP A 32 -13.17 -2.60 -6.91
C ASP A 32 -12.29 -1.41 -6.51
N ILE A 33 -11.74 -1.42 -5.29
CA ILE A 33 -10.77 -0.41 -4.83
C ILE A 33 -9.50 -0.45 -5.69
N ILE A 34 -8.92 -1.63 -5.92
CA ILE A 34 -7.75 -1.81 -6.80
C ILE A 34 -8.06 -1.29 -8.22
N GLY A 35 -9.23 -1.64 -8.75
CA GLY A 35 -9.72 -1.18 -10.04
C GLY A 35 -9.82 0.33 -10.13
N PHE A 36 -10.42 0.95 -9.12
CA PHE A 36 -10.53 2.41 -9.03
C PHE A 36 -9.15 3.08 -8.99
N ILE A 37 -8.26 2.64 -8.09
CA ILE A 37 -6.93 3.24 -7.96
C ILE A 37 -6.15 3.08 -9.27
N SER A 38 -6.11 1.89 -9.84
CA SER A 38 -5.37 1.63 -11.08
C SER A 38 -5.91 2.40 -12.29
N SER A 39 -7.22 2.70 -12.32
CA SER A 39 -7.83 3.51 -13.37
C SER A 39 -7.50 5.00 -13.24
N LEU A 40 -7.22 5.46 -12.04
CA LEU A 40 -6.84 6.85 -11.78
C LEU A 40 -5.33 7.07 -11.99
N ASP A 41 -4.51 6.38 -11.23
CA ASP A 41 -3.05 6.29 -11.40
C ASP A 41 -2.53 5.12 -10.53
N LYS A 42 -1.96 4.09 -11.16
CA LYS A 42 -1.39 2.94 -10.47
C LYS A 42 -0.22 3.29 -9.52
N ARG A 43 0.34 4.51 -9.61
CA ARG A 43 1.39 5.01 -8.73
C ARG A 43 0.87 5.62 -7.43
N ILE A 44 -0.45 5.74 -7.23
CA ILE A 44 -1.02 6.18 -5.97
C ILE A 44 -0.73 5.12 -4.90
N PRO A 45 -0.02 5.45 -3.80
CA PRO A 45 0.22 4.50 -2.73
C PRO A 45 -1.08 4.09 -2.03
N TRP A 46 -1.24 2.78 -1.84
CA TRP A 46 -2.37 2.23 -1.10
C TRP A 46 -1.91 1.50 0.16
N HIS A 47 -2.37 1.96 1.32
CA HIS A 47 -2.08 1.39 2.62
C HIS A 47 -3.26 0.53 3.06
N ILE A 48 -3.06 -0.78 3.20
CA ILE A 48 -4.01 -1.74 3.76
C ILE A 48 -3.65 -2.02 5.20
N SER A 49 -4.48 -1.51 6.12
CA SER A 49 -4.22 -1.58 7.56
C SER A 49 -5.02 -2.69 8.22
N ARG A 50 -4.32 -3.46 9.05
CA ARG A 50 -4.93 -4.47 9.91
C ARG A 50 -5.77 -3.80 10.99
N TYR A 51 -7.02 -4.25 11.15
CA TYR A 51 -7.85 -3.90 12.28
C TYR A 51 -7.51 -4.75 13.50
N TYR A 52 -7.54 -4.13 14.66
CA TYR A 52 -7.52 -4.77 15.98
C TYR A 52 -8.73 -4.34 16.79
N PRO A 53 -9.35 -5.26 17.56
CA PRO A 53 -10.44 -4.90 18.45
C PRO A 53 -9.97 -3.86 19.46
N ASN A 54 -10.73 -2.79 19.61
CA ASN A 54 -10.44 -1.71 20.54
C ASN A 54 -11.72 -1.09 21.08
N TYR A 55 -11.67 -0.66 22.33
CA TYR A 55 -12.78 -0.02 23.05
C TYR A 55 -14.04 -0.91 23.02
N ARG A 56 -15.17 -0.42 22.50
CA ARG A 56 -16.46 -1.14 22.45
C ARG A 56 -16.68 -1.92 21.15
N TYR A 57 -15.72 -1.92 20.24
CA TYR A 57 -15.84 -2.60 18.95
C TYR A 57 -15.05 -3.92 18.97
N GLY A 58 -15.76 -5.02 19.26
CA GLY A 58 -15.17 -6.32 19.61
C GLY A 58 -15.09 -7.32 18.44
N ARG A 59 -15.03 -6.89 17.18
CA ARG A 59 -14.81 -7.82 16.06
C ARG A 59 -13.42 -8.45 16.14
N PRO A 60 -13.21 -9.67 15.64
CA PRO A 60 -11.88 -10.28 15.61
C PRO A 60 -10.91 -9.41 14.79
N ALA A 61 -9.63 -9.45 15.14
CA ALA A 61 -8.59 -8.79 14.34
C ALA A 61 -8.56 -9.36 12.91
N THR A 62 -8.19 -8.53 11.94
CA THR A 62 -8.03 -8.99 10.55
C THR A 62 -6.96 -10.06 10.45
N ASP A 63 -7.24 -11.13 9.70
CA ASP A 63 -6.27 -12.20 9.47
C ASP A 63 -5.07 -11.66 8.67
N VAL A 64 -3.86 -11.92 9.17
CA VAL A 64 -2.62 -11.52 8.49
C VAL A 64 -2.48 -12.20 7.13
N LYS A 65 -2.89 -13.48 7.02
CA LYS A 65 -2.85 -14.21 5.74
C LYS A 65 -3.73 -13.56 4.69
N TYR A 66 -4.92 -13.10 5.09
CA TYR A 66 -5.82 -12.35 4.20
C TYR A 66 -5.14 -11.08 3.67
N LEU A 67 -4.52 -10.28 4.56
CA LEU A 67 -3.83 -9.05 4.16
C LEU A 67 -2.63 -9.32 3.25
N THR A 68 -1.87 -10.38 3.52
CA THR A 68 -0.74 -10.78 2.66
C THR A 68 -1.22 -11.20 1.26
N GLN A 69 -2.33 -11.93 1.18
CA GLN A 69 -2.94 -12.32 -0.10
C GLN A 69 -3.46 -11.09 -0.85
N LEU A 70 -4.17 -10.20 -0.16
CA LEU A 70 -4.67 -8.94 -0.74
C LEU A 70 -3.53 -8.06 -1.25
N HIS A 71 -2.44 -7.94 -0.47
CA HIS A 71 -1.24 -7.22 -0.88
C HIS A 71 -0.65 -7.78 -2.17
N ALA A 72 -0.48 -9.11 -2.26
CA ALA A 72 0.05 -9.77 -3.45
C ALA A 72 -0.83 -9.50 -4.69
N GLU A 73 -2.16 -9.64 -4.56
CA GLU A 73 -3.11 -9.38 -5.64
C GLU A 73 -3.10 -7.89 -6.06
N ALA A 74 -3.02 -6.97 -5.10
CA ALA A 74 -2.96 -5.54 -5.38
C ALA A 74 -1.67 -5.15 -6.12
N MET A 75 -0.53 -5.74 -5.76
CA MET A 75 0.76 -5.50 -6.42
C MET A 75 0.84 -5.97 -7.88
N GLU A 76 -0.13 -6.77 -8.34
CA GLU A 76 -0.24 -7.11 -9.76
C GLU A 76 -0.70 -5.92 -10.63
N ARG A 77 -1.39 -4.95 -10.02
CA ARG A 77 -2.01 -3.81 -10.72
C ARG A 77 -1.54 -2.44 -10.23
N LEU A 78 -1.04 -2.35 -9.01
CA LEU A 78 -0.59 -1.11 -8.38
C LEU A 78 0.92 -1.16 -8.14
N ASP A 79 1.58 -0.03 -8.30
CA ASP A 79 3.03 0.07 -8.12
C ASP A 79 3.46 0.13 -6.65
N PHE A 80 2.59 0.65 -5.76
CA PHE A 80 2.91 0.88 -4.34
C PHE A 80 1.76 0.45 -3.44
N VAL A 81 1.91 -0.68 -2.78
CA VAL A 81 0.96 -1.19 -1.78
C VAL A 81 1.71 -1.50 -0.50
N TYR A 82 1.16 -1.10 0.63
CA TYR A 82 1.78 -1.26 1.94
C TYR A 82 0.82 -1.89 2.94
N CYS A 83 1.32 -2.85 3.74
CA CYS A 83 0.59 -3.42 4.86
C CYS A 83 0.89 -2.62 6.14
N GLY A 84 -0.16 -2.16 6.83
CA GLY A 84 -0.08 -1.50 8.11
C GLY A 84 -0.56 -2.38 9.27
N ASN A 85 -0.02 -2.17 10.48
CA ASN A 85 -0.40 -2.90 11.69
C ASN A 85 -0.25 -4.43 11.60
N VAL A 86 0.69 -4.91 10.79
CA VAL A 86 1.04 -6.34 10.72
C VAL A 86 2.43 -6.58 11.29
N PRO A 87 2.74 -7.81 11.78
CA PRO A 87 4.10 -8.15 12.21
C PRO A 87 5.11 -7.94 11.07
N SER A 88 6.34 -7.55 11.41
CA SER A 88 7.40 -7.28 10.43
C SER A 88 7.68 -8.48 9.52
N GLU A 89 7.51 -9.69 10.03
CA GLU A 89 7.71 -10.95 9.33
C GLU A 89 6.65 -11.21 8.24
N ALA A 90 5.51 -10.53 8.31
CA ALA A 90 4.45 -10.66 7.31
C ALA A 90 4.82 -10.00 5.97
N GLY A 91 5.80 -9.07 5.97
CA GLY A 91 6.20 -8.32 4.79
C GLY A 91 5.20 -7.23 4.40
N GLY A 92 5.37 -6.69 3.18
CA GLY A 92 4.48 -5.64 2.65
C GLY A 92 4.76 -4.24 3.19
N HIS A 93 5.90 -4.01 3.84
CA HIS A 93 6.26 -2.70 4.41
C HIS A 93 7.23 -1.92 3.52
N ASP A 94 8.05 -2.63 2.76
CA ASP A 94 9.14 -2.04 1.98
C ASP A 94 8.61 -1.39 0.70
N THR A 95 9.30 -0.34 0.24
CA THR A 95 9.09 0.17 -1.12
C THR A 95 9.91 -0.65 -2.09
N ILE A 96 9.23 -1.29 -3.02
CA ILE A 96 9.82 -2.11 -4.08
C ILE A 96 9.77 -1.31 -5.39
N CYS A 97 10.84 -1.33 -6.17
CA CYS A 97 10.83 -0.74 -7.50
C CYS A 97 9.90 -1.54 -8.43
N PRO A 98 8.88 -0.92 -9.06
CA PRO A 98 7.94 -1.64 -9.91
C PRO A 98 8.58 -2.16 -11.21
N SER A 99 9.73 -1.65 -11.60
CA SER A 99 10.44 -2.04 -12.82
C SER A 99 11.43 -3.18 -12.62
N CYS A 100 12.27 -3.13 -11.56
CA CYS A 100 13.31 -4.12 -11.34
C CYS A 100 13.13 -4.97 -10.07
N HIS A 101 12.05 -4.78 -9.36
CA HIS A 101 11.63 -5.50 -8.14
C HIS A 101 12.65 -5.50 -6.98
N ARG A 102 13.61 -4.57 -7.00
CA ARG A 102 14.56 -4.39 -5.89
C ARG A 102 13.97 -3.51 -4.81
N THR A 103 14.28 -3.83 -3.56
CA THR A 103 13.96 -2.96 -2.43
C THR A 103 14.67 -1.63 -2.57
N VAL A 104 13.92 -0.55 -2.55
CA VAL A 104 14.40 0.83 -2.64
C VAL A 104 14.45 1.47 -1.26
N ILE A 105 13.41 1.27 -0.47
CA ILE A 105 13.30 1.73 0.91
C ILE A 105 12.84 0.57 1.78
N ARG A 106 13.63 0.25 2.80
CA ARG A 106 13.28 -0.76 3.80
C ARG A 106 12.65 -0.11 5.01
N ARG A 107 11.59 -0.76 5.55
CA ARG A 107 10.92 -0.29 6.76
C ARG A 107 10.80 -1.40 7.79
N MET A 108 11.15 -1.07 9.04
CA MET A 108 11.00 -1.94 10.21
C MET A 108 10.36 -1.11 11.33
N GLY A 109 9.06 -1.27 11.53
CA GLY A 109 8.29 -0.39 12.41
C GLY A 109 8.44 1.08 11.98
N TYR A 110 8.94 1.94 12.86
CA TYR A 110 9.19 3.35 12.55
C TYR A 110 10.56 3.63 11.93
N ALA A 111 11.45 2.63 11.90
CA ALA A 111 12.76 2.80 11.31
C ALA A 111 12.68 2.66 9.77
N THR A 112 13.24 3.65 9.08
CA THR A 112 13.30 3.68 7.61
C THR A 112 14.74 3.76 7.14
N ARG A 113 15.11 2.89 6.20
CA ARG A 113 16.43 2.87 5.57
C ARG A 113 16.31 2.96 4.06
N ILE A 114 16.94 4.00 3.48
CA ILE A 114 17.08 4.13 2.03
C ILE A 114 18.18 3.17 1.56
N GLU A 115 17.88 2.26 0.64
CA GLU A 115 18.84 1.27 0.13
C GLU A 115 19.25 1.56 -1.32
N LYS A 116 18.29 1.81 -2.20
CA LYS A 116 18.52 1.91 -3.65
C LYS A 116 17.79 3.10 -4.29
N LEU A 117 17.94 4.29 -3.69
CA LEU A 117 17.32 5.51 -4.19
C LEU A 117 18.38 6.55 -4.56
N LYS A 118 18.21 7.18 -5.75
CA LYS A 118 19.01 8.32 -6.22
C LYS A 118 18.06 9.42 -6.69
N GLY A 119 17.93 10.49 -5.91
CA GLY A 119 16.87 11.47 -6.14
C GLY A 119 15.50 10.83 -5.90
N SER A 120 14.59 10.91 -6.85
CA SER A 120 13.28 10.22 -6.89
C SER A 120 13.33 8.90 -7.68
N ALA A 121 14.48 8.50 -8.22
CA ALA A 121 14.62 7.33 -9.09
C ALA A 121 15.28 6.14 -8.38
N CYS A 122 14.95 4.92 -8.84
CA CYS A 122 15.63 3.70 -8.43
C CYS A 122 17.10 3.72 -8.85
N ALA A 123 18.03 3.64 -7.89
CA ALA A 123 19.47 3.65 -8.18
C ALA A 123 19.95 2.41 -8.97
N SER A 124 19.14 1.36 -9.07
CA SER A 124 19.50 0.11 -9.77
C SER A 124 19.13 0.11 -11.25
N CYS A 125 18.01 0.74 -11.63
CA CYS A 125 17.51 0.70 -13.02
C CYS A 125 17.11 2.07 -13.59
N GLY A 126 17.17 3.13 -12.78
CA GLY A 126 16.81 4.49 -13.20
C GLY A 126 15.31 4.77 -13.30
N HIS A 127 14.44 3.79 -12.98
CA HIS A 127 13.00 3.99 -13.04
C HIS A 127 12.56 5.08 -12.05
N GLU A 128 11.79 6.07 -12.55
CA GLU A 128 11.24 7.14 -11.70
C GLU A 128 10.17 6.57 -10.77
N LEU A 129 10.29 6.92 -9.49
CA LEU A 129 9.38 6.49 -8.43
C LEU A 129 8.54 7.70 -7.98
N ASN A 130 7.31 7.45 -7.55
CA ASN A 130 6.42 8.50 -7.04
C ASN A 130 6.81 8.88 -5.59
N ILE A 131 8.05 9.36 -5.41
CA ILE A 131 8.58 9.73 -4.08
C ILE A 131 8.69 11.26 -4.01
N VAL A 132 7.92 11.84 -3.07
CA VAL A 132 8.00 13.25 -2.70
C VAL A 132 8.95 13.40 -1.50
N ARG A 133 9.82 14.42 -1.52
CA ARG A 133 10.78 14.74 -0.45
C ARG A 133 10.48 16.11 0.15
#